data_73f94dade33139fee80cb6348037d2e5
#
_entry.id   73f94dade33139fee80cb6348037d2e5
#
_cell.length_a   1.000
_cell.length_b   1.000
_cell.length_c   1.000
_cell.angle_alpha   90.00
_cell.angle_beta   90.00
_cell.angle_gamma   90.00
#
_symmetry.space_group_name_H-M   'P 1'
#
loop_
_entity.id
_entity.type
_entity.pdbx_description
1 polymer ?
#
loop_
_entity_poly.entity_id
_entity_poly.type
_entity_poly.pdbx_seq_one_letter_code
_entity_poly.pdbx_strand_id
1 'polypeptide(L)'
;NRQSISGVSDTDWVYNDERFINTTQLGALANVAAVFNGVHKISWKNTFNQNGEDITTLRKERDINTGFLYDREIYQFTATTLYSTQLTGEHFFKGPDIKWRWYGGYVLTKRTQPNTRGVSHYSFNREDDDADTLSHLAAISSSYSPLQGSMFYTDLRDNNYNAGTDVTVPFKILKSKQSFKTGFYFQHKDRVYSSRIFGFIRGNSFSNTNLYKPSEALFDTANFNSKGFT
;
A
#
# COMPACT_ATOMS: atom_id res chain seq x y z
N ASN A 1 19.26 -11.54 -12.37
CA ASN A 1 19.81 -11.78 -13.73
C ASN A 1 20.60 -10.56 -14.17
N ARG A 2 21.88 -10.74 -14.43
CA ARG A 2 22.78 -9.72 -14.96
C ARG A 2 23.01 -10.01 -16.44
N GLN A 3 22.76 -9.04 -17.30
CA GLN A 3 23.18 -9.14 -18.69
C GLN A 3 24.65 -8.74 -18.79
N SER A 4 25.49 -9.67 -19.22
CA SER A 4 26.85 -9.34 -19.58
C SER A 4 26.92 -8.61 -20.92
N ILE A 5 27.97 -7.84 -21.16
CA ILE A 5 28.24 -7.13 -22.44
C ILE A 5 28.30 -8.10 -23.63
N SER A 6 28.49 -9.40 -23.38
CA SER A 6 28.52 -10.47 -24.40
C SER A 6 27.13 -11.03 -24.74
N GLY A 7 26.05 -10.52 -24.13
CA GLY A 7 24.67 -11.01 -24.35
C GLY A 7 24.34 -12.35 -23.67
N VAL A 8 25.26 -12.89 -22.88
CA VAL A 8 25.01 -14.10 -22.07
C VAL A 8 24.35 -13.67 -20.78
N SER A 9 23.18 -14.23 -20.48
CA SER A 9 22.48 -14.03 -19.19
C SER A 9 23.19 -14.85 -18.13
N ASP A 10 23.65 -14.22 -17.07
CA ASP A 10 24.22 -14.86 -15.89
C ASP A 10 23.28 -14.68 -14.70
N THR A 11 23.28 -15.64 -13.77
CA THR A 11 22.43 -15.64 -12.59
C THR A 11 23.27 -15.23 -11.39
N ASP A 12 23.01 -14.01 -10.86
CA ASP A 12 23.68 -13.51 -9.66
C ASP A 12 23.03 -14.05 -8.37
N TRP A 13 21.69 -14.19 -8.40
CA TRP A 13 20.87 -14.53 -7.22
C TRP A 13 19.81 -15.56 -7.56
N VAL A 14 19.65 -16.53 -6.66
CA VAL A 14 18.52 -17.49 -6.67
C VAL A 14 17.80 -17.37 -5.35
N TYR A 15 16.48 -17.26 -5.39
CA TYR A 15 15.66 -17.19 -4.18
C TYR A 15 14.36 -17.98 -4.30
N ASN A 16 13.89 -18.46 -3.17
CA ASN A 16 12.61 -19.12 -3.00
C ASN A 16 11.82 -18.42 -1.90
N ASP A 17 10.58 -18.04 -2.20
CA ASP A 17 9.68 -17.30 -1.32
C ASP A 17 8.50 -18.17 -0.90
N GLU A 18 8.30 -18.29 0.41
CA GLU A 18 7.05 -18.74 0.99
C GLU A 18 6.31 -17.52 1.55
N ARG A 19 5.09 -17.29 1.06
CA ARG A 19 4.27 -16.14 1.46
C ARG A 19 2.98 -16.60 2.10
N PHE A 20 2.74 -16.10 3.31
CA PHE A 20 1.49 -16.27 4.04
C PHE A 20 0.76 -14.96 4.03
N ILE A 21 -0.47 -14.94 3.50
CA ILE A 21 -1.27 -13.73 3.33
C ILE A 21 -2.59 -13.93 4.06
N ASN A 22 -2.88 -13.01 4.99
CA ASN A 22 -4.17 -12.92 5.65
C ASN A 22 -4.81 -11.57 5.33
N THR A 23 -6.01 -11.61 4.75
CA THR A 23 -6.72 -10.40 4.32
C THR A 23 -8.07 -10.31 5.03
N THR A 24 -8.35 -9.16 5.63
CA THR A 24 -9.65 -8.85 6.22
C THR A 24 -10.23 -7.62 5.53
N GLN A 25 -11.47 -7.73 5.08
CA GLN A 25 -12.16 -6.64 4.40
C GLN A 25 -13.50 -6.33 5.07
N LEU A 26 -13.75 -5.04 5.30
CA LEU A 26 -15.02 -4.51 5.75
C LEU A 26 -15.54 -3.51 4.74
N GLY A 27 -16.79 -3.69 4.29
CA GLY A 27 -17.45 -2.77 3.38
C GLY A 27 -18.83 -2.35 3.90
N ALA A 28 -19.17 -1.09 3.70
CA ALA A 28 -20.50 -0.56 4.00
C ALA A 28 -20.98 0.36 2.87
N LEU A 29 -22.25 0.27 2.56
CA LEU A 29 -22.91 1.08 1.53
C LEU A 29 -24.21 1.66 2.11
N ALA A 30 -24.40 2.98 1.93
CA ALA A 30 -25.63 3.65 2.33
C ALA A 30 -26.04 4.68 1.27
N ASN A 31 -27.20 4.49 0.65
CA ASN A 31 -27.73 5.37 -0.38
C ASN A 31 -29.14 5.81 -0.02
N VAL A 32 -29.39 7.10 -0.20
CA VAL A 32 -30.71 7.70 -0.01
C VAL A 32 -31.05 8.51 -1.25
N ALA A 33 -32.29 8.42 -1.70
CA ALA A 33 -32.79 9.24 -2.81
C ALA A 33 -34.19 9.74 -2.50
N ALA A 34 -34.47 10.98 -2.89
CA ALA A 34 -35.78 11.59 -2.81
C ALA A 34 -36.20 12.14 -4.17
N VAL A 35 -37.46 11.98 -4.52
CA VAL A 35 -38.05 12.50 -5.75
C VAL A 35 -39.16 13.50 -5.39
N PHE A 36 -39.09 14.71 -5.95
CA PHE A 36 -40.03 15.78 -5.73
C PHE A 36 -40.79 16.09 -7.02
N ASN A 37 -42.10 16.24 -6.93
CA ASN A 37 -42.98 16.54 -8.05
C ASN A 37 -42.83 15.62 -9.27
N GLY A 38 -42.27 14.40 -9.05
CA GLY A 38 -42.04 13.40 -10.09
C GLY A 38 -40.94 13.75 -11.14
N VAL A 39 -40.27 14.90 -10.98
CA VAL A 39 -39.34 15.45 -11.98
C VAL A 39 -38.00 15.93 -11.40
N HIS A 40 -37.90 16.08 -10.09
CA HIS A 40 -36.68 16.47 -9.42
C HIS A 40 -36.21 15.36 -8.51
N LYS A 41 -35.02 14.85 -8.71
CA LYS A 41 -34.42 13.77 -7.91
C LYS A 41 -33.13 14.26 -7.27
N ILE A 42 -32.98 14.05 -5.97
CA ILE A 42 -31.75 14.24 -5.22
C ILE A 42 -31.34 12.88 -4.69
N SER A 43 -30.08 12.52 -4.86
CA SER A 43 -29.55 11.25 -4.34
C SER A 43 -28.23 11.50 -3.61
N TRP A 44 -28.11 10.90 -2.44
CA TRP A 44 -26.90 10.88 -1.65
C TRP A 44 -26.39 9.44 -1.54
N LYS A 45 -25.15 9.23 -1.98
CA LYS A 45 -24.51 7.92 -2.05
C LYS A 45 -23.26 7.92 -1.20
N ASN A 46 -23.10 6.87 -0.40
CA ASN A 46 -21.94 6.70 0.46
C ASN A 46 -21.41 5.29 0.33
N THR A 47 -20.10 5.18 0.27
CA THR A 47 -19.39 3.91 0.27
C THR A 47 -18.22 4.02 1.23
N PHE A 48 -18.09 3.05 2.11
CA PHE A 48 -16.94 2.86 2.97
C PHE A 48 -16.36 1.48 2.71
N ASN A 49 -15.05 1.40 2.58
CA ASN A 49 -14.33 0.14 2.47
C ASN A 49 -13.04 0.25 3.28
N GLN A 50 -12.76 -0.77 4.06
CA GLN A 50 -11.50 -0.92 4.77
C GLN A 50 -10.94 -2.30 4.51
N ASN A 51 -9.70 -2.36 4.07
CA ASN A 51 -8.95 -3.58 3.83
C ASN A 51 -7.72 -3.59 4.72
N GLY A 52 -7.52 -4.69 5.45
CA GLY A 52 -6.30 -5.00 6.18
C GLY A 52 -5.65 -6.23 5.56
N GLU A 53 -4.37 -6.14 5.26
CA GLU A 53 -3.59 -7.23 4.69
C GLU A 53 -2.34 -7.43 5.54
N ASP A 54 -2.17 -8.65 6.07
CA ASP A 54 -1.01 -9.08 6.82
C ASP A 54 -0.24 -10.11 5.98
N ILE A 55 1.02 -9.81 5.70
CA ILE A 55 1.89 -10.64 4.86
C ILE A 55 3.13 -11.02 5.65
N THR A 56 3.36 -12.30 5.77
CA THR A 56 4.64 -12.85 6.19
C THR A 56 5.33 -13.49 4.98
N THR A 57 6.56 -13.08 4.70
CA THR A 57 7.38 -13.66 3.64
C THR A 57 8.63 -14.25 4.25
N LEU A 58 8.81 -15.55 4.03
CA LEU A 58 10.03 -16.29 4.35
C LEU A 58 10.77 -16.51 3.05
N ARG A 59 11.96 -15.95 2.94
CA ARG A 59 12.79 -16.02 1.74
C ARG A 59 14.09 -16.73 2.03
N LYS A 60 14.35 -17.80 1.29
CA LYS A 60 15.68 -18.43 1.20
C LYS A 60 16.37 -17.91 -0.08
N GLU A 61 17.55 -17.35 0.07
CA GLU A 61 18.25 -16.68 -1.02
C GLU A 61 19.69 -17.13 -1.06
N ARG A 62 20.22 -17.37 -2.25
CA ARG A 62 21.62 -17.71 -2.49
C ARG A 62 22.25 -16.68 -3.43
N ASP A 63 23.31 -16.07 -2.98
CA ASP A 63 24.22 -15.27 -3.80
C ASP A 63 25.21 -16.21 -4.48
N ILE A 64 25.12 -16.33 -5.79
CA ILE A 64 25.96 -17.25 -6.57
C ILE A 64 27.42 -16.76 -6.62
N ASN A 65 27.61 -15.44 -6.61
CA ASN A 65 28.96 -14.85 -6.74
C ASN A 65 29.77 -14.99 -5.44
N THR A 66 29.11 -14.87 -4.28
CA THR A 66 29.80 -14.89 -2.98
C THR A 66 29.64 -16.23 -2.26
N GLY A 67 28.68 -17.06 -2.67
CA GLY A 67 28.34 -18.31 -2.01
C GLY A 67 27.55 -18.13 -0.70
N PHE A 68 27.18 -16.91 -0.32
CA PHE A 68 26.36 -16.68 0.86
C PHE A 68 24.92 -17.19 0.67
N LEU A 69 24.40 -17.78 1.73
CA LEU A 69 23.00 -18.14 1.88
C LEU A 69 22.35 -17.16 2.86
N TYR A 70 21.17 -16.68 2.51
CA TYR A 70 20.39 -15.77 3.34
C TYR A 70 19.01 -16.37 3.63
N ASP A 71 18.63 -16.34 4.89
CA ASP A 71 17.25 -16.55 5.34
C ASP A 71 16.69 -15.18 5.75
N ARG A 72 15.63 -14.75 5.08
CA ARG A 72 14.99 -13.44 5.34
C ARG A 72 13.55 -13.65 5.79
N GLU A 73 13.21 -12.95 6.85
CA GLU A 73 11.85 -12.85 7.37
C GLU A 73 11.36 -11.44 7.18
N ILE A 74 10.24 -11.28 6.48
CA ILE A 74 9.63 -9.97 6.22
C ILE A 74 8.19 -10.02 6.71
N TYR A 75 7.84 -9.12 7.62
CA TYR A 75 6.50 -8.94 8.17
C TYR A 75 5.96 -7.59 7.73
N GLN A 76 4.84 -7.62 7.04
CA GLN A 76 4.22 -6.42 6.49
C GLN A 76 2.73 -6.41 6.80
N PHE A 77 2.27 -5.35 7.44
CA PHE A 77 0.85 -5.06 7.56
C PHE A 77 0.50 -3.81 6.74
N THR A 78 -0.57 -3.89 5.95
CA THR A 78 -1.07 -2.76 5.17
C THR A 78 -2.55 -2.57 5.48
N ALA A 79 -2.92 -1.37 5.90
CA ALA A 79 -4.32 -0.98 6.03
C ALA A 79 -4.68 0.06 4.96
N THR A 80 -5.75 -0.20 4.22
CA THR A 80 -6.27 0.71 3.19
C THR A 80 -7.72 1.05 3.51
N THR A 81 -8.02 2.33 3.62
CA THR A 81 -9.37 2.86 3.82
C THR A 81 -9.79 3.65 2.60
N LEU A 82 -10.98 3.38 2.09
CA LEU A 82 -11.64 4.16 1.05
C LEU A 82 -12.98 4.64 1.59
N TYR A 83 -13.18 5.94 1.61
CA TYR A 83 -14.47 6.56 1.85
C TYR A 83 -14.86 7.41 0.66
N SER A 84 -16.05 7.21 0.13
CA SER A 84 -16.60 7.99 -0.97
C SER A 84 -18.00 8.46 -0.62
N THR A 85 -18.25 9.74 -0.80
CA THR A 85 -19.59 10.33 -0.68
C THR A 85 -19.89 11.18 -1.89
N GLN A 86 -21.10 11.08 -2.41
CA GLN A 86 -21.53 11.83 -3.59
C GLN A 86 -22.98 12.29 -3.42
N LEU A 87 -23.22 13.56 -3.63
CA LEU A 87 -24.55 14.15 -3.76
C LEU A 87 -24.81 14.45 -5.24
N THR A 88 -25.97 14.04 -5.73
CA THR A 88 -26.37 14.25 -7.13
C THR A 88 -27.77 14.85 -7.18
N GLY A 89 -27.98 15.77 -8.11
CA GLY A 89 -29.31 16.33 -8.42
C GLY A 89 -29.61 16.14 -9.91
N GLU A 90 -30.83 15.69 -10.18
CA GLU A 90 -31.39 15.56 -11.53
C GLU A 90 -32.72 16.33 -11.56
N HIS A 91 -32.83 17.29 -12.46
CA HIS A 91 -33.99 18.16 -12.56
C HIS A 91 -34.50 18.17 -13.99
N PHE A 92 -35.81 17.99 -14.15
CA PHE A 92 -36.47 18.11 -15.42
C PHE A 92 -37.51 19.24 -15.38
N PHE A 93 -37.36 20.22 -16.26
CA PHE A 93 -38.23 21.36 -16.38
C PHE A 93 -39.17 21.15 -17.56
N LYS A 94 -40.43 20.76 -17.28
CA LYS A 94 -41.41 20.33 -18.29
C LYS A 94 -41.76 21.38 -19.35
N GLY A 95 -41.77 22.66 -19.00
CA GLY A 95 -42.11 23.73 -19.94
C GLY A 95 -41.12 23.84 -21.10
N PRO A 96 -39.81 24.05 -20.83
CA PRO A 96 -38.79 24.13 -21.85
C PRO A 96 -38.15 22.76 -22.19
N ASP A 97 -38.61 21.65 -21.62
CA ASP A 97 -38.05 20.30 -21.77
C ASP A 97 -36.55 20.21 -21.39
N ILE A 98 -36.06 21.10 -20.52
CA ILE A 98 -34.64 21.17 -20.12
C ILE A 98 -34.37 20.11 -19.06
N LYS A 99 -33.27 19.36 -19.24
CA LYS A 99 -32.71 18.46 -18.22
C LYS A 99 -31.45 19.10 -17.65
N TRP A 100 -31.40 19.25 -16.34
CA TRP A 100 -30.24 19.73 -15.61
C TRP A 100 -29.79 18.68 -14.61
N ARG A 101 -28.51 18.33 -14.66
CA ARG A 101 -27.87 17.43 -13.71
C ARG A 101 -26.67 18.12 -13.08
N TRP A 102 -26.47 17.86 -11.81
CA TRP A 102 -25.28 18.29 -11.09
C TRP A 102 -24.86 17.21 -10.09
N TYR A 103 -23.62 17.22 -9.72
CA TYR A 103 -23.08 16.39 -8.68
C TYR A 103 -21.92 17.06 -7.98
N GLY A 104 -21.75 16.71 -6.68
CA GLY A 104 -20.59 17.00 -5.89
C GLY A 104 -20.16 15.77 -5.11
N GLY A 105 -18.87 15.53 -5.04
CA GLY A 105 -18.37 14.33 -4.38
C GLY A 105 -17.05 14.56 -3.67
N TYR A 106 -16.81 13.70 -2.70
CA TYR A 106 -15.56 13.63 -1.96
C TYR A 106 -15.12 12.17 -1.85
N VAL A 107 -13.84 11.91 -2.11
CA VAL A 107 -13.22 10.60 -1.93
C VAL A 107 -11.97 10.76 -1.08
N LEU A 108 -11.93 10.02 0.02
CA LEU A 108 -10.75 9.85 0.86
C LEU A 108 -10.18 8.46 0.63
N THR A 109 -8.89 8.42 0.25
CA THR A 109 -8.11 7.18 0.28
C THR A 109 -6.99 7.34 1.30
N LYS A 110 -6.92 6.43 2.26
CA LYS A 110 -5.83 6.35 3.22
C LYS A 110 -5.18 4.99 3.14
N ARG A 111 -3.83 4.95 3.04
CA ARG A 111 -3.06 3.72 3.10
C ARG A 111 -1.94 3.88 4.10
N THR A 112 -1.87 2.96 5.05
CA THR A 112 -0.84 2.95 6.08
C THR A 112 -0.12 1.61 6.09
N GLN A 113 1.20 1.66 6.22
CA GLN A 113 2.03 0.52 6.56
C GLN A 113 2.75 0.88 7.87
N PRO A 114 2.16 0.53 9.02
CA PRO A 114 2.62 1.06 10.31
C PRO A 114 3.89 0.39 10.81
N ASN A 115 4.36 -0.68 10.23
CA ASN A 115 5.56 -1.35 10.68
C ASN A 115 5.90 -2.54 9.77
N THR A 116 6.48 -2.28 8.61
CA THR A 116 7.10 -3.35 7.83
C THR A 116 8.47 -3.64 8.43
N ARG A 117 8.68 -4.88 8.88
CA ARG A 117 9.94 -5.32 9.52
C ARG A 117 10.60 -6.38 8.68
N GLY A 118 11.92 -6.28 8.53
CA GLY A 118 12.71 -7.29 7.85
C GLY A 118 13.95 -7.66 8.64
N VAL A 119 14.20 -8.94 8.80
CA VAL A 119 15.43 -9.49 9.37
C VAL A 119 16.04 -10.46 8.39
N SER A 120 17.36 -10.43 8.29
CA SER A 120 18.14 -11.31 7.43
C SER A 120 19.18 -12.02 8.28
N HIS A 121 19.24 -13.32 8.16
CA HIS A 121 20.33 -14.12 8.68
C HIS A 121 21.14 -14.65 7.50
N TYR A 122 22.45 -14.77 7.64
CA TYR A 122 23.30 -15.29 6.59
C TYR A 122 24.28 -16.32 7.13
N SER A 123 24.61 -17.29 6.30
CA SER A 123 25.68 -18.26 6.55
C SER A 123 26.61 -18.30 5.35
N PHE A 124 27.85 -18.68 5.60
CA PHE A 124 28.83 -18.87 4.57
C PHE A 124 29.04 -20.36 4.32
N ASN A 125 28.97 -20.76 3.06
CA ASN A 125 29.33 -22.09 2.58
C ASN A 125 28.54 -23.26 3.21
N ARG A 126 27.32 -23.44 2.73
CA ARG A 126 26.46 -24.55 3.17
C ARG A 126 26.32 -25.58 2.07
N GLU A 127 26.96 -26.72 2.23
CA GLU A 127 26.69 -27.93 1.44
C GLU A 127 25.56 -28.78 2.04
N ASP A 128 25.18 -28.54 3.31
CA ASP A 128 24.13 -29.31 4.03
C ASP A 128 22.91 -28.44 4.34
N ASP A 129 21.75 -28.77 3.75
CA ASP A 129 20.46 -28.10 4.00
C ASP A 129 19.91 -28.29 5.43
N ASP A 130 20.51 -29.15 6.24
CA ASP A 130 20.08 -29.48 7.60
C ASP A 130 20.87 -28.82 8.73
N ALA A 131 21.73 -27.85 8.40
CA ALA A 131 22.47 -27.14 9.44
C ALA A 131 21.55 -26.26 10.30
N ASP A 132 21.64 -26.47 11.58
CA ASP A 132 21.00 -25.80 12.68
C ASP A 132 20.92 -24.28 12.48
N THR A 133 19.77 -23.68 12.75
CA THR A 133 19.53 -22.22 12.71
C THR A 133 20.53 -21.41 13.53
N LEU A 134 21.22 -22.04 14.47
CA LEU A 134 22.31 -21.45 15.27
C LEU A 134 23.58 -21.13 14.47
N SER A 135 23.74 -21.64 13.25
CA SER A 135 24.87 -21.32 12.38
C SER A 135 24.68 -20.05 11.54
N HIS A 136 23.49 -19.47 11.55
CA HIS A 136 23.16 -18.27 10.78
C HIS A 136 23.39 -17.01 11.62
N LEU A 137 24.18 -16.10 11.06
CA LEU A 137 24.47 -14.82 11.68
C LEU A 137 23.45 -13.76 11.23
N ALA A 138 22.80 -13.10 12.17
CA ALA A 138 21.92 -12.00 11.83
C ALA A 138 22.69 -10.86 11.15
N ALA A 139 22.19 -10.41 10.01
CA ALA A 139 22.77 -9.31 9.24
C ALA A 139 22.37 -7.96 9.87
N ILE A 140 22.99 -7.62 10.98
CA ILE A 140 22.83 -6.33 11.66
C ILE A 140 24.11 -5.54 11.52
N SER A 141 24.05 -4.39 10.88
CA SER A 141 25.20 -3.53 10.66
C SER A 141 25.67 -2.87 11.96
N SER A 142 26.98 -2.53 12.02
CA SER A 142 27.51 -1.64 13.05
C SER A 142 27.29 -0.15 12.72
N SER A 143 26.80 0.15 11.52
CA SER A 143 26.38 1.46 11.06
C SER A 143 24.96 1.38 10.50
N TYR A 144 24.29 2.51 10.37
CA TYR A 144 22.94 2.56 9.81
C TYR A 144 22.86 1.87 8.43
N SER A 145 21.97 0.89 8.30
CA SER A 145 21.66 0.23 7.04
C SER A 145 20.18 -0.09 6.97
N PRO A 146 19.43 0.50 6.04
CA PRO A 146 18.00 0.24 5.90
C PRO A 146 17.68 -1.17 5.38
N LEU A 147 18.68 -1.94 4.94
CA LEU A 147 18.50 -3.29 4.40
C LEU A 147 18.76 -4.41 5.40
N GLN A 148 19.34 -4.08 6.57
CA GLN A 148 19.77 -5.06 7.56
C GLN A 148 19.16 -4.74 8.92
N GLY A 149 18.09 -5.47 9.29
CA GLY A 149 17.34 -5.20 10.50
C GLY A 149 16.65 -3.83 10.44
N SER A 150 15.64 -3.70 9.58
CA SER A 150 14.99 -2.41 9.36
C SER A 150 13.50 -2.43 9.71
N MET A 151 13.01 -1.25 10.04
CA MET A 151 11.58 -0.97 10.21
C MET A 151 11.18 0.14 9.25
N PHE A 152 10.16 -0.11 8.44
CA PHE A 152 9.66 0.82 7.45
C PHE A 152 8.22 1.21 7.75
N TYR A 153 7.96 2.52 7.75
CA TYR A 153 6.67 3.12 8.02
C TYR A 153 6.25 3.98 6.84
N THR A 154 5.02 3.82 6.39
CA THR A 154 4.44 4.72 5.39
C THR A 154 3.03 5.14 5.77
N ASP A 155 2.69 6.36 5.40
CA ASP A 155 1.34 6.91 5.46
C ASP A 155 1.05 7.68 4.17
N LEU A 156 -0.04 7.31 3.51
CA LEU A 156 -0.59 8.00 2.34
C LEU A 156 -2.00 8.46 2.66
N ARG A 157 -2.25 9.73 2.45
CA ARG A 157 -3.59 10.32 2.48
C ARG A 157 -3.86 11.07 1.18
N ASP A 158 -4.95 10.73 0.54
CA ASP A 158 -5.38 11.29 -0.74
C ASP A 158 -6.82 11.77 -0.60
N ASN A 159 -7.03 13.09 -0.71
CA ASN A 159 -8.33 13.73 -0.70
C ASN A 159 -8.66 14.16 -2.12
N ASN A 160 -9.79 13.74 -2.63
CA ASN A 160 -10.25 14.09 -3.96
C ASN A 160 -11.65 14.71 -3.88
N TYR A 161 -11.76 15.95 -4.31
CA TYR A 161 -13.00 16.72 -4.40
C TYR A 161 -13.38 16.82 -5.87
N ASN A 162 -14.62 16.52 -6.20
CA ASN A 162 -15.11 16.64 -7.56
C ASN A 162 -16.50 17.28 -7.57
N ALA A 163 -16.75 18.05 -8.60
CA ALA A 163 -18.06 18.66 -8.85
C ALA A 163 -18.27 18.77 -10.37
N GLY A 164 -19.50 18.64 -10.78
CA GLY A 164 -19.85 18.80 -12.17
C GLY A 164 -21.31 19.13 -12.36
N THR A 165 -21.61 19.71 -13.51
CA THR A 165 -22.97 20.02 -13.93
C THR A 165 -23.10 19.89 -15.42
N ASP A 166 -24.22 19.41 -15.88
CA ASP A 166 -24.57 19.40 -17.31
C ASP A 166 -26.04 19.79 -17.51
N VAL A 167 -26.27 20.49 -18.61
CA VAL A 167 -27.59 20.91 -19.05
C VAL A 167 -27.84 20.39 -20.47
N THR A 168 -29.00 19.80 -20.66
CA THR A 168 -29.45 19.32 -21.98
C THR A 168 -30.69 20.13 -22.37
N VAL A 169 -30.58 20.82 -23.51
CA VAL A 169 -31.65 21.64 -24.07
C VAL A 169 -32.13 21.04 -25.41
N PRO A 170 -33.38 20.59 -25.52
CA PRO A 170 -33.93 20.15 -26.81
C PRO A 170 -34.29 21.35 -27.69
N PHE A 171 -34.09 21.18 -28.96
CA PHE A 171 -34.51 22.15 -29.97
C PHE A 171 -34.94 21.44 -31.28
N LYS A 172 -35.57 22.16 -32.16
CA LYS A 172 -36.03 21.60 -33.46
C LYS A 172 -35.37 22.37 -34.61
N ILE A 173 -34.82 21.62 -35.58
CA ILE A 173 -34.35 22.15 -36.85
C ILE A 173 -35.09 21.41 -37.95
N LEU A 174 -35.77 22.16 -38.89
CA LEU A 174 -36.42 21.56 -40.05
C LEU A 174 -37.30 20.34 -39.78
N LYS A 175 -38.11 20.37 -38.71
CA LYS A 175 -38.97 19.27 -38.23
C LYS A 175 -38.23 18.10 -37.54
N SER A 176 -36.91 18.10 -37.47
CA SER A 176 -36.13 17.11 -36.72
C SER A 176 -35.91 17.56 -35.27
N LYS A 177 -36.14 16.65 -34.32
CA LYS A 177 -35.83 16.89 -32.89
C LYS A 177 -34.33 16.70 -32.66
N GLN A 178 -33.69 17.70 -32.17
CA GLN A 178 -32.27 17.73 -31.80
C GLN A 178 -32.12 18.05 -30.31
N SER A 179 -30.95 17.77 -29.75
CA SER A 179 -30.61 18.19 -28.39
C SER A 179 -29.19 18.72 -28.34
N PHE A 180 -29.00 19.82 -27.62
CA PHE A 180 -27.69 20.35 -27.27
C PHE A 180 -27.40 20.07 -25.81
N LYS A 181 -26.21 19.51 -25.55
CA LYS A 181 -25.74 19.21 -24.21
C LYS A 181 -24.42 19.94 -23.96
N THR A 182 -24.35 20.64 -22.85
CA THR A 182 -23.14 21.31 -22.37
C THR A 182 -22.98 21.10 -20.88
N GLY A 183 -21.75 21.21 -20.38
CA GLY A 183 -21.49 20.99 -18.95
C GLY A 183 -20.09 21.45 -18.56
N PHE A 184 -19.88 21.39 -17.26
CA PHE A 184 -18.61 21.72 -16.63
C PHE A 184 -18.25 20.64 -15.61
N TYR A 185 -16.97 20.34 -15.51
CA TYR A 185 -16.40 19.42 -14.53
C TYR A 185 -15.21 20.08 -13.84
N PHE A 186 -15.15 19.92 -12.52
CA PHE A 186 -14.03 20.37 -11.68
C PHE A 186 -13.56 19.22 -10.82
N GLN A 187 -12.24 19.11 -10.66
CA GLN A 187 -11.60 18.18 -9.75
C GLN A 187 -10.42 18.84 -9.07
N HIS A 188 -10.34 18.68 -7.76
CA HIS A 188 -9.18 19.04 -6.95
C HIS A 188 -8.71 17.85 -6.15
N LYS A 189 -7.41 17.55 -6.22
CA LYS A 189 -6.80 16.44 -5.52
C LYS A 189 -5.64 16.94 -4.67
N ASP A 190 -5.68 16.59 -3.39
CA ASP A 190 -4.61 16.82 -2.43
C ASP A 190 -4.09 15.49 -1.92
N ARG A 191 -2.77 15.27 -2.07
CA ARG A 191 -2.10 14.04 -1.67
C ARG A 191 -0.91 14.33 -0.80
N VAL A 192 -0.89 13.72 0.38
CA VAL A 192 0.24 13.72 1.31
C VAL A 192 0.76 12.30 1.44
N TYR A 193 2.06 12.14 1.27
CA TYR A 193 2.76 10.89 1.48
C TYR A 193 3.94 11.13 2.40
N SER A 194 4.10 10.30 3.40
CA SER A 194 5.27 10.28 4.27
C SER A 194 5.81 8.86 4.41
N SER A 195 7.12 8.74 4.48
CA SER A 195 7.78 7.48 4.75
C SER A 195 8.97 7.68 5.69
N ARG A 196 9.22 6.69 6.55
CA ARG A 196 10.37 6.67 7.47
C ARG A 196 10.93 5.26 7.52
N ILE A 197 12.26 5.18 7.51
CA ILE A 197 13.00 3.93 7.65
C ILE A 197 13.88 4.09 8.89
N PHE A 198 13.87 3.07 9.73
CA PHE A 198 14.75 2.93 10.88
C PHE A 198 15.53 1.63 10.71
N GLY A 199 16.83 1.67 10.99
CA GLY A 199 17.69 0.49 11.08
C GLY A 199 18.17 0.32 12.51
N PHE A 200 18.36 -0.92 12.93
CA PHE A 200 19.00 -1.23 14.19
C PHE A 200 20.52 -1.08 14.04
N ILE A 201 21.16 -0.45 15.00
CA ILE A 201 22.61 -0.28 15.07
C ILE A 201 23.11 -1.05 16.29
N ARG A 202 24.19 -1.81 16.12
CA ARG A 202 24.85 -2.50 17.23
C ARG A 202 25.61 -1.51 18.08
N GLY A 203 25.38 -1.55 19.40
CA GLY A 203 26.21 -0.82 20.35
C GLY A 203 27.65 -1.34 20.37
N ASN A 204 28.60 -0.50 20.79
CA ASN A 204 30.04 -0.83 20.81
C ASN A 204 30.40 -2.07 21.66
N SER A 205 29.57 -2.43 22.61
CA SER A 205 29.77 -3.59 23.49
C SER A 205 28.88 -4.77 23.12
N PHE A 206 28.23 -4.75 21.95
CA PHE A 206 27.34 -5.83 21.51
C PHE A 206 28.14 -7.11 21.23
N SER A 207 27.80 -8.20 21.92
CA SER A 207 28.45 -9.49 21.71
C SER A 207 28.03 -10.10 20.38
N ASN A 208 28.96 -10.47 19.54
CA ASN A 208 28.69 -11.18 18.28
C ASN A 208 27.92 -12.51 18.51
N THR A 209 28.07 -13.14 19.68
CA THR A 209 27.33 -14.34 20.06
C THR A 209 25.80 -14.12 20.02
N ASN A 210 25.34 -12.89 20.26
CA ASN A 210 23.91 -12.59 20.19
C ASN A 210 23.38 -12.61 18.74
N LEU A 211 24.22 -12.40 17.73
CA LEU A 211 23.80 -12.42 16.33
C LEU A 211 23.42 -13.81 15.82
N TYR A 212 23.81 -14.88 16.54
CA TYR A 212 23.43 -16.25 16.22
C TYR A 212 22.06 -16.66 16.80
N LYS A 213 21.42 -15.75 17.51
CA LYS A 213 20.10 -16.02 18.09
C LYS A 213 19.02 -15.86 17.02
N PRO A 214 17.93 -16.63 17.12
CA PRO A 214 16.75 -16.41 16.28
C PRO A 214 16.18 -15.01 16.51
N SER A 215 15.46 -14.50 15.52
CA SER A 215 14.94 -13.12 15.47
C SER A 215 14.20 -12.72 16.74
N GLU A 216 13.40 -13.61 17.32
CA GLU A 216 12.63 -13.36 18.54
C GLU A 216 13.52 -13.07 19.74
N ALA A 217 14.58 -13.84 19.91
CA ALA A 217 15.52 -13.67 21.02
C ALA A 217 16.52 -12.52 20.74
N LEU A 218 16.83 -12.24 19.48
CA LEU A 218 17.69 -11.14 19.08
C LEU A 218 17.03 -9.79 19.39
N PHE A 219 15.76 -9.63 19.04
CA PHE A 219 14.99 -8.41 19.24
C PHE A 219 14.16 -8.39 20.54
N ASP A 220 14.56 -9.20 21.54
CA ASP A 220 13.99 -9.06 22.89
C ASP A 220 14.25 -7.66 23.45
N THR A 221 13.27 -7.13 24.16
CA THR A 221 13.35 -5.78 24.77
C THR A 221 14.56 -5.58 25.67
N ALA A 222 15.05 -6.64 26.29
CA ALA A 222 16.26 -6.63 27.10
C ALA A 222 17.53 -6.27 26.32
N ASN A 223 17.50 -6.45 24.98
CA ASN A 223 18.63 -6.11 24.09
C ASN A 223 18.62 -4.64 23.63
N PHE A 224 17.58 -3.86 23.93
CA PHE A 224 17.49 -2.45 23.58
C PHE A 224 18.08 -1.57 24.71
N ASN A 225 19.39 -1.41 24.72
CA ASN A 225 20.11 -0.62 25.71
C ASN A 225 21.46 -0.17 25.13
N SER A 226 22.23 0.62 25.88
CA SER A 226 23.53 1.15 25.44
C SER A 226 24.59 0.08 25.11
N LYS A 227 24.42 -1.15 25.54
CA LYS A 227 25.29 -2.30 25.24
C LYS A 227 24.71 -3.25 24.18
N GLY A 228 23.44 -3.07 23.85
CA GLY A 228 22.71 -3.84 22.87
C GLY A 228 22.48 -3.07 21.57
N PHE A 229 21.20 -2.94 21.17
CA PHE A 229 20.78 -2.15 20.03
C PHE A 229 20.45 -0.71 20.41
N THR A 230 20.76 0.21 19.53
CA THR A 230 20.34 1.62 19.55
C THR A 230 19.65 2.01 18.24
#